data_a159eec2bd333c1a453f5968c5423db1
#
_entry.id   a159eec2bd333c1a453f5968c5423db1
#
_cell.length_a   1.000
_cell.length_b   1.000
_cell.length_c   1.000
_cell.angle_alpha   90.00
_cell.angle_beta   90.00
_cell.angle_gamma   90.00
#
_symmetry.space_group_name_H-M   'P 1'
#
loop_
_entity.id
_entity.type
_entity.pdbx_description
1 polymer ?
#
loop_
_entity_poly.entity_id
_entity_poly.type
_entity_poly.pdbx_seq_one_letter_code
_entity_poly.pdbx_strand_id
1 'polypeptide(L)'
;QAKETTQIPPDVLENIKHQIKKERVDLHTQLTDKKAKEILKKLGYNKYYEHIPFIKEKLGIKPPLMSPELEETLCNLFMEIQGPYAKFCPEDRVNFLNYYYTVYKLCELLDQREFLPYFPMLKDREKRIEQDEIWKKICEELNWEFIPTI
;
A
#
# COMPACT_ATOMS: atom_id res chain seq x y z
N GLN A 1 12.28 -5.31 5.84
CA GLN A 1 12.38 -5.31 6.54
C GLN A 1 12.35 -4.57 7.70
N ALA A 2 11.88 -3.84 7.99
CA ALA A 2 11.71 -2.98 9.10
C ALA A 2 11.35 -3.72 10.34
N LYS A 3 12.07 -4.71 10.62
CA LYS A 3 11.69 -5.57 11.60
C LYS A 3 11.80 -5.04 12.95
N GLU A 4 12.84 -4.47 13.34
CA GLU A 4 13.01 -4.01 14.70
C GLU A 4 12.07 -2.87 15.01
N THR A 5 11.87 -2.01 14.04
CA THR A 5 11.08 -0.81 14.26
C THR A 5 9.60 -1.09 14.32
N THR A 6 9.18 -2.32 13.99
CA THR A 6 7.77 -2.64 14.02
C THR A 6 7.37 -3.42 15.26
N GLN A 7 8.25 -3.49 16.24
CA GLN A 7 7.90 -4.19 17.47
C GLN A 7 6.86 -3.41 18.25
N ILE A 8 5.81 -4.09 18.64
CA ILE A 8 4.74 -3.50 19.41
C ILE A 8 4.66 -4.23 20.74
N PRO A 9 4.66 -3.52 21.86
CA PRO A 9 4.62 -4.18 23.17
C PRO A 9 3.41 -5.10 23.31
N PRO A 10 3.56 -6.23 23.99
CA PRO A 10 2.43 -7.16 24.14
C PRO A 10 1.21 -6.55 24.82
N ASP A 11 1.40 -5.62 25.74
CA ASP A 11 0.28 -4.99 26.40
C ASP A 11 -0.51 -4.11 25.44
N VAL A 12 0.15 -3.49 24.48
CA VAL A 12 -0.54 -2.70 23.47
C VAL A 12 -1.44 -3.61 22.64
N LEU A 13 -0.91 -4.76 22.18
CA LEU A 13 -1.71 -5.71 21.43
C LEU A 13 -2.88 -6.24 22.24
N GLU A 14 -2.67 -6.52 23.50
CA GLU A 14 -3.74 -6.99 24.39
C GLU A 14 -4.83 -5.94 24.52
N ASN A 15 -4.46 -4.69 24.68
CA ASN A 15 -5.43 -3.61 24.80
C ASN A 15 -6.22 -3.44 23.50
N ILE A 16 -5.56 -3.60 22.36
CA ILE A 16 -6.23 -3.53 21.07
C ILE A 16 -7.24 -4.67 20.94
N LYS A 17 -6.82 -5.89 21.28
CA LYS A 17 -7.71 -7.05 21.24
C LYS A 17 -8.92 -6.84 22.13
N HIS A 18 -8.68 -6.31 23.33
CA HIS A 18 -9.76 -6.07 24.29
C HIS A 18 -10.76 -5.06 23.72
N GLN A 19 -10.25 -3.99 23.11
CA GLN A 19 -11.11 -2.96 22.55
C GLN A 19 -11.93 -3.50 21.38
N ILE A 20 -11.31 -4.33 20.53
CA ILE A 20 -12.00 -4.96 19.40
C ILE A 20 -13.15 -5.83 19.93
N LYS A 21 -12.88 -6.60 20.97
CA LYS A 21 -13.89 -7.47 21.56
C LYS A 21 -15.01 -6.64 22.18
N LYS A 22 -14.64 -5.56 22.85
CA LYS A 22 -15.60 -4.67 23.51
C LYS A 22 -16.55 -4.04 22.48
N GLU A 23 -16.03 -3.66 21.33
CA GLU A 23 -16.84 -3.05 20.28
C GLU A 23 -17.48 -4.08 19.35
N ARG A 24 -17.23 -5.37 19.60
CA ARG A 24 -17.81 -6.46 18.82
C ARG A 24 -17.48 -6.34 17.33
N VAL A 25 -16.22 -5.98 17.05
CA VAL A 25 -15.76 -5.83 15.68
C VAL A 25 -15.35 -7.21 15.16
N ASP A 26 -15.86 -7.57 13.98
CA ASP A 26 -15.46 -8.81 13.33
C ASP A 26 -14.12 -8.59 12.65
N LEU A 27 -13.11 -9.38 13.07
CA LEU A 27 -11.75 -9.21 12.55
C LEU A 27 -11.67 -9.39 11.04
N HIS A 28 -12.47 -10.27 10.48
CA HIS A 28 -12.34 -10.62 9.07
C HIS A 28 -13.13 -9.72 8.13
N THR A 29 -14.20 -9.11 8.63
CA THR A 29 -15.08 -8.33 7.76
C THR A 29 -15.18 -6.86 8.16
N GLN A 30 -14.96 -6.53 9.45
CA GLN A 30 -15.19 -5.19 9.95
C GLN A 30 -13.92 -4.43 10.33
N LEU A 31 -12.80 -5.13 10.54
CA LEU A 31 -11.57 -4.47 10.93
C LEU A 31 -10.83 -3.99 9.67
N THR A 32 -11.28 -2.86 9.16
CA THR A 32 -10.60 -2.19 8.05
C THR A 32 -9.46 -1.35 8.61
N ASP A 33 -8.63 -0.81 7.72
CA ASP A 33 -7.55 0.07 8.15
C ASP A 33 -8.11 1.30 8.85
N LYS A 34 -9.23 1.82 8.38
CA LYS A 34 -9.89 2.96 8.99
C LYS A 34 -10.35 2.61 10.41
N LYS A 35 -10.97 1.44 10.60
CA LYS A 35 -11.43 1.03 11.91
C LYS A 35 -10.26 0.78 12.85
N ALA A 36 -9.18 0.18 12.35
CA ALA A 36 -7.98 -0.03 13.13
C ALA A 36 -7.41 1.31 13.61
N LYS A 37 -7.40 2.31 12.73
CA LYS A 37 -6.94 3.64 13.09
C LYS A 37 -7.79 4.25 14.20
N GLU A 38 -9.11 4.10 14.09
CA GLU A 38 -10.01 4.61 15.11
C GLU A 38 -9.74 3.98 16.48
N ILE A 39 -9.51 2.68 16.48
CA ILE A 39 -9.23 1.97 17.73
C ILE A 39 -7.91 2.44 18.33
N LEU A 40 -6.87 2.58 17.50
CA LEU A 40 -5.59 3.07 17.98
C LEU A 40 -5.71 4.48 18.55
N LYS A 41 -6.45 5.33 17.86
CA LYS A 41 -6.66 6.70 18.33
C LYS A 41 -7.38 6.72 19.66
N LYS A 42 -8.39 5.88 19.80
CA LYS A 42 -9.19 5.79 21.03
C LYS A 42 -8.33 5.37 22.21
N LEU A 43 -7.35 4.51 21.97
CA LEU A 43 -6.47 4.01 23.02
C LEU A 43 -5.21 4.85 23.22
N GLY A 44 -5.04 5.90 22.40
CA GLY A 44 -3.87 6.76 22.53
C GLY A 44 -2.62 6.19 21.88
N TYR A 45 -2.79 5.29 20.91
CA TYR A 45 -1.66 4.62 20.26
C TYR A 45 -1.40 5.16 18.87
N ASN A 46 -1.53 6.48 18.70
CA ASN A 46 -1.35 7.11 17.37
C ASN A 46 -0.02 6.78 16.72
N LYS A 47 1.01 6.59 17.53
CA LYS A 47 2.35 6.31 16.99
C LYS A 47 2.43 4.97 16.27
N TYR A 48 1.43 4.14 16.37
CA TYR A 48 1.42 2.83 15.70
C TYR A 48 0.60 2.83 14.41
N TYR A 49 0.14 3.98 13.95
CA TYR A 49 -0.66 4.04 12.72
C TYR A 49 0.05 3.40 11.53
N GLU A 50 1.36 3.58 11.43
CA GLU A 50 2.10 3.03 10.29
C GLU A 50 2.27 1.52 10.36
N HIS A 51 1.95 0.93 11.50
CA HIS A 51 2.14 -0.49 11.71
C HIS A 51 0.83 -1.28 11.72
N ILE A 52 -0.24 -0.68 11.17
CA ILE A 52 -1.54 -1.35 11.12
C ILE A 52 -1.48 -2.71 10.43
N PRO A 53 -0.80 -2.88 9.28
CA PRO A 53 -0.70 -4.22 8.68
C PRO A 53 -0.06 -5.24 9.62
N PHE A 54 0.99 -4.85 10.34
CA PHE A 54 1.66 -5.73 11.29
C PHE A 54 0.71 -6.08 12.44
N ILE A 55 -0.04 -5.09 12.94
CA ILE A 55 -0.99 -5.30 14.02
C ILE A 55 -2.07 -6.28 13.57
N LYS A 56 -2.61 -6.10 12.37
CA LYS A 56 -3.64 -6.99 11.84
C LYS A 56 -3.11 -8.42 11.73
N GLU A 57 -1.87 -8.59 11.31
CA GLU A 57 -1.25 -9.91 11.23
C GLU A 57 -1.16 -10.54 12.61
N LYS A 58 -0.75 -9.78 13.61
CA LYS A 58 -0.64 -10.29 14.98
C LYS A 58 -1.99 -10.63 15.59
N LEU A 59 -3.06 -10.01 15.09
CA LEU A 59 -4.41 -10.31 15.54
C LEU A 59 -5.00 -11.53 14.85
N GLY A 60 -4.26 -12.14 13.93
CA GLY A 60 -4.72 -13.31 13.24
C GLY A 60 -5.28 -13.07 11.86
N ILE A 61 -5.26 -11.82 11.38
CA ILE A 61 -5.70 -11.50 10.03
C ILE A 61 -4.48 -11.64 9.13
N LYS A 62 -4.55 -12.61 8.22
CA LYS A 62 -3.43 -12.84 7.32
C LYS A 62 -3.47 -11.84 6.18
N PRO A 63 -2.28 -11.37 5.73
CA PRO A 63 -2.24 -10.52 4.54
C PRO A 63 -2.70 -11.32 3.33
N PRO A 64 -3.25 -10.66 2.31
CA PRO A 64 -3.68 -11.37 1.11
C PRO A 64 -2.49 -12.00 0.42
N LEU A 65 -2.67 -13.20 -0.11
CA LEU A 65 -1.64 -13.89 -0.86
C LEU A 65 -1.79 -13.55 -2.33
N MET A 66 -0.68 -13.16 -2.95
CA MET A 66 -0.70 -12.85 -4.37
C MET A 66 -0.59 -14.16 -5.14
N SER A 67 -1.55 -14.40 -6.05
CA SER A 67 -1.53 -15.62 -6.84
C SER A 67 -0.39 -15.59 -7.84
N PRO A 68 0.12 -16.75 -8.28
CA PRO A 68 1.14 -16.77 -9.33
C PRO A 68 0.68 -16.08 -10.61
N GLU A 69 -0.60 -16.19 -10.93
CA GLU A 69 -1.16 -15.52 -12.12
C GLU A 69 -1.07 -14.01 -11.99
N LEU A 70 -1.39 -13.48 -10.82
CA LEU A 70 -1.29 -12.05 -10.60
C LEU A 70 0.16 -11.58 -10.64
N GLU A 71 1.06 -12.35 -10.02
CA GLU A 71 2.49 -12.02 -10.05
C GLU A 71 2.99 -11.96 -11.50
N GLU A 72 2.60 -12.93 -12.31
CA GLU A 72 3.01 -12.96 -13.70
C GLU A 72 2.45 -11.76 -14.46
N THR A 73 1.18 -11.44 -14.22
CA THR A 73 0.55 -10.27 -14.85
C THR A 73 1.29 -8.99 -14.48
N LEU A 74 1.63 -8.84 -13.20
CA LEU A 74 2.36 -7.66 -12.75
C LEU A 74 3.72 -7.56 -13.41
N CYS A 75 4.43 -8.69 -13.52
CA CYS A 75 5.73 -8.70 -14.19
C CYS A 75 5.61 -8.30 -15.65
N ASN A 76 4.59 -8.81 -16.35
CA ASN A 76 4.37 -8.48 -17.75
C ASN A 76 4.06 -7.00 -17.91
N LEU A 77 3.21 -6.45 -17.04
CA LEU A 77 2.88 -5.03 -17.10
C LEU A 77 4.09 -4.17 -16.77
N PHE A 78 4.91 -4.63 -15.81
CA PHE A 78 6.12 -3.91 -15.46
C PHE A 78 7.06 -3.82 -16.66
N MET A 79 7.14 -4.89 -17.44
CA MET A 79 7.94 -4.88 -18.66
C MET A 79 7.33 -3.96 -19.71
N GLU A 80 6.01 -3.91 -19.80
CA GLU A 80 5.35 -3.05 -20.78
C GLU A 80 5.61 -1.57 -20.55
N ILE A 81 5.77 -1.15 -19.30
CA ILE A 81 5.97 0.27 -19.01
C ILE A 81 7.41 0.73 -19.29
N GLN A 82 8.34 -0.18 -19.55
CA GLN A 82 9.73 0.19 -19.73
C GLN A 82 9.93 1.11 -20.95
N GLY A 83 9.28 0.79 -22.08
CA GLY A 83 9.37 1.61 -23.28
C GLY A 83 8.79 3.01 -23.08
N PRO A 84 7.52 3.10 -22.68
CA PRO A 84 6.94 4.42 -22.40
C PRO A 84 7.71 5.20 -21.34
N TYR A 85 8.20 4.53 -20.30
CA TYR A 85 8.97 5.23 -19.29
C TYR A 85 10.22 5.86 -19.89
N ALA A 86 10.95 5.13 -20.71
CA ALA A 86 12.15 5.66 -21.35
C ALA A 86 11.82 6.87 -22.22
N LYS A 87 10.65 6.85 -22.81
CA LYS A 87 10.21 7.94 -23.71
C LYS A 87 9.86 9.21 -22.93
N PHE A 88 9.21 9.07 -21.76
CA PHE A 88 8.69 10.21 -21.03
C PHE A 88 9.51 10.59 -19.80
N CYS A 89 10.58 9.85 -19.50
CA CYS A 89 11.44 10.11 -18.36
C CYS A 89 12.17 11.44 -18.55
N PRO A 90 12.17 12.32 -17.53
CA PRO A 90 12.95 13.55 -17.61
C PRO A 90 14.44 13.23 -17.78
N GLU A 91 15.15 14.10 -18.51
CA GLU A 91 16.56 13.88 -18.82
C GLU A 91 17.44 13.77 -17.59
N ASP A 92 17.09 14.51 -16.53
CA ASP A 92 17.90 14.52 -15.32
C ASP A 92 17.52 13.40 -14.36
N ARG A 93 16.56 12.56 -14.72
CA ARG A 93 16.14 11.49 -13.85
C ARG A 93 17.00 10.27 -14.06
N VAL A 94 17.64 9.80 -13.00
CA VAL A 94 18.57 8.68 -13.06
C VAL A 94 17.87 7.36 -12.76
N ASN A 95 16.93 7.40 -11.80
CA ASN A 95 16.29 6.19 -11.31
C ASN A 95 14.91 6.00 -11.92
N PHE A 96 14.52 4.74 -12.04
CA PHE A 96 13.17 4.38 -12.46
C PHE A 96 12.16 4.93 -11.43
N LEU A 97 10.89 4.84 -11.76
CA LEU A 97 9.82 5.17 -10.80
C LEU A 97 10.02 4.36 -9.53
N ASN A 98 9.58 4.93 -8.41
CA ASN A 98 9.66 4.22 -7.14
C ASN A 98 8.97 2.87 -7.27
N TYR A 99 9.64 1.82 -6.79
CA TYR A 99 9.13 0.46 -6.94
C TYR A 99 7.73 0.30 -6.33
N TYR A 100 7.57 0.76 -5.08
CA TYR A 100 6.28 0.62 -4.40
C TYR A 100 5.20 1.44 -5.06
N TYR A 101 5.55 2.63 -5.55
CA TYR A 101 4.60 3.44 -6.30
C TYR A 101 4.12 2.67 -7.53
N THR A 102 5.05 2.08 -8.27
CA THR A 102 4.73 1.37 -9.50
C THR A 102 3.82 0.17 -9.22
N VAL A 103 4.18 -0.65 -8.24
CA VAL A 103 3.38 -1.82 -7.89
C VAL A 103 2.00 -1.39 -7.40
N TYR A 104 1.95 -0.34 -6.59
CA TYR A 104 0.68 0.21 -6.11
C TYR A 104 -0.23 0.58 -7.28
N LYS A 105 0.33 1.33 -8.25
CA LYS A 105 -0.46 1.78 -9.39
C LYS A 105 -0.90 0.61 -10.27
N LEU A 106 -0.06 -0.40 -10.44
CA LEU A 106 -0.44 -1.57 -11.22
C LEU A 106 -1.53 -2.37 -10.53
N CYS A 107 -1.46 -2.55 -9.23
CA CYS A 107 -2.51 -3.23 -8.49
C CYS A 107 -3.80 -2.43 -8.55
N GLU A 108 -3.71 -1.12 -8.48
CA GLU A 108 -4.87 -0.25 -8.59
C GLU A 108 -5.51 -0.39 -9.97
N LEU A 109 -4.68 -0.45 -11.02
CA LEU A 109 -5.16 -0.62 -12.38
C LEU A 109 -5.90 -1.94 -12.57
N LEU A 110 -5.40 -3.00 -11.94
CA LEU A 110 -6.00 -4.32 -12.02
C LEU A 110 -7.15 -4.53 -11.03
N ASP A 111 -7.48 -3.49 -10.26
CA ASP A 111 -8.52 -3.53 -9.24
C ASP A 111 -8.22 -4.57 -8.16
N GLN A 112 -6.94 -4.78 -7.86
CA GLN A 112 -6.50 -5.68 -6.79
C GLN A 112 -6.20 -4.86 -5.56
N ARG A 113 -7.23 -4.20 -5.02
CA ARG A 113 -7.05 -3.17 -3.99
C ARG A 113 -6.71 -3.74 -2.62
N GLU A 114 -6.91 -5.04 -2.42
CA GLU A 114 -6.59 -5.65 -1.12
C GLU A 114 -5.10 -5.62 -0.82
N PHE A 115 -4.25 -5.44 -1.84
CA PHE A 115 -2.80 -5.38 -1.65
C PHE A 115 -2.29 -3.96 -1.38
N LEU A 116 -3.12 -2.95 -1.65
CA LEU A 116 -2.65 -1.56 -1.58
C LEU A 116 -2.13 -1.14 -0.20
N PRO A 117 -2.78 -1.54 0.91
CA PRO A 117 -2.29 -1.13 2.22
C PRO A 117 -0.89 -1.66 2.55
N TYR A 118 -0.42 -2.67 1.84
CA TYR A 118 0.88 -3.28 2.11
C TYR A 118 2.01 -2.66 1.31
N PHE A 119 1.70 -1.70 0.41
CA PHE A 119 2.70 -1.00 -0.38
C PHE A 119 2.76 0.45 0.10
N PRO A 120 3.85 0.84 0.80
CA PRO A 120 3.91 2.22 1.29
C PRO A 120 4.01 3.21 0.13
N MET A 121 3.06 4.13 0.11
CA MET A 121 3.06 5.19 -0.89
C MET A 121 4.06 6.27 -0.49
N LEU A 122 4.58 6.99 -1.47
CA LEU A 122 5.50 8.10 -1.23
C LEU A 122 4.84 9.13 -0.30
N LYS A 123 5.56 9.54 0.72
CA LYS A 123 5.04 10.51 1.68
C LYS A 123 5.22 11.94 1.18
N ASP A 124 6.24 12.18 0.38
CA ASP A 124 6.52 13.51 -0.16
C ASP A 124 5.53 13.83 -1.28
N ARG A 125 4.73 14.86 -1.07
CA ARG A 125 3.70 15.24 -2.03
C ARG A 125 4.28 15.61 -3.38
N GLU A 126 5.42 16.31 -3.39
CA GLU A 126 6.04 16.71 -4.64
C GLU A 126 6.52 15.52 -5.44
N LYS A 127 7.05 14.51 -4.75
CA LYS A 127 7.47 13.29 -5.43
C LYS A 127 6.27 12.53 -5.99
N ARG A 128 5.16 12.53 -5.27
CA ARG A 128 3.95 11.90 -5.79
C ARG A 128 3.46 12.61 -7.05
N ILE A 129 3.49 13.93 -7.05
CA ILE A 129 3.07 14.71 -8.21
C ILE A 129 3.98 14.38 -9.39
N GLU A 130 5.29 14.37 -9.16
CA GLU A 130 6.25 14.09 -10.22
C GLU A 130 6.01 12.72 -10.84
N GLN A 131 5.84 11.72 -10.00
CA GLN A 131 5.66 10.37 -10.52
C GLN A 131 4.29 10.18 -11.15
N ASP A 132 3.27 10.85 -10.62
CA ASP A 132 1.95 10.83 -11.25
C ASP A 132 1.99 11.41 -12.66
N GLU A 133 2.78 12.46 -12.88
CA GLU A 133 2.89 13.06 -14.20
C GLU A 133 3.51 12.09 -15.19
N ILE A 134 4.57 11.40 -14.77
CA ILE A 134 5.20 10.38 -15.61
C ILE A 134 4.22 9.23 -15.86
N TRP A 135 3.57 8.77 -14.80
CA TRP A 135 2.63 7.65 -14.90
C TRP A 135 1.45 7.98 -15.81
N LYS A 136 0.96 9.22 -15.72
CA LYS A 136 -0.14 9.65 -16.59
C LYS A 136 0.23 9.51 -18.05
N LYS A 137 1.44 9.92 -18.41
CA LYS A 137 1.91 9.82 -19.80
C LYS A 137 2.07 8.36 -20.21
N ILE A 138 2.56 7.51 -19.31
CA ILE A 138 2.68 6.09 -19.57
C ILE A 138 1.30 5.49 -19.83
N CYS A 139 0.32 5.83 -19.00
CA CYS A 139 -1.03 5.33 -19.16
C CYS A 139 -1.63 5.78 -20.49
N GLU A 140 -1.39 7.02 -20.88
CA GLU A 140 -1.89 7.52 -22.16
C GLU A 140 -1.27 6.75 -23.32
N GLU A 141 0.02 6.48 -23.25
CA GLU A 141 0.72 5.75 -24.30
C GLU A 141 0.20 4.32 -24.42
N LEU A 142 -0.07 3.66 -23.29
CA LEU A 142 -0.52 2.28 -23.28
C LEU A 142 -2.04 2.14 -23.30
N ASN A 143 -2.75 3.27 -23.32
CA ASN A 143 -4.21 3.29 -23.32
C ASN A 143 -4.79 2.67 -22.06
N TRP A 144 -4.17 2.97 -20.93
CA TRP A 144 -4.63 2.55 -19.60
C TRP A 144 -5.32 3.71 -18.91
N GLU A 145 -6.23 3.38 -17.99
CA GLU A 145 -6.89 4.39 -17.18
C GLU A 145 -5.93 4.97 -16.17
N PHE A 146 -5.86 6.31 -16.07
CA PHE A 146 -5.01 6.96 -15.08
C PHE A 146 -5.82 7.27 -13.83
N ILE A 147 -5.32 6.82 -12.67
CA ILE A 147 -5.93 7.10 -11.39
C ILE A 147 -4.93 7.93 -10.58
N PRO A 148 -5.25 9.20 -10.28
CA PRO A 148 -4.29 10.03 -9.53
C PRO A 148 -4.11 9.56 -8.10
N THR A 149 -2.90 9.78 -7.55
CA THR A 149 -2.63 9.49 -6.13
C THR A 149 -2.88 10.71 -5.25
N ILE A 150 -3.18 11.85 -5.85
CA ILE A 150 -3.44 13.09 -5.12
C ILE A 150 -4.84 13.58 -5.42
#